data_4e234e264a958e9aa2b6eb5519b63c3c
#
_entry.id   4e234e264a958e9aa2b6eb5519b63c3c
#
_cell.length_a   1.000
_cell.length_b   1.000
_cell.length_c   1.000
_cell.angle_alpha   90.00
_cell.angle_beta   90.00
_cell.angle_gamma   90.00
#
_symmetry.space_group_name_H-M   'P 1'
#
loop_
_entity.id
_entity.type
_entity.pdbx_description
1 polymer ?
#
loop_
_entity_poly.entity_id
_entity_poly.type
_entity_poly.pdbx_seq_one_letter_code
_entity_poly.pdbx_strand_id
1 'polypeptide(L)'
;MSKAPIWQYDSRPLVDCAMGRVPADMVIRNGRWVCVQSGEIIHHTDIAIKGERIAYVGPDASHTIGKDTVILDAADRYLVPGLLDAHMHVESGMLTVTEFVRAVAPHGTTAMFVDPHEIANIFGLKGVRMMLDEALLQPVHVFVQMPSCIPSAPGLETAGAEVGPREVAEAMQWEGIIGLGEMMDFPGVYQSGEKVHAEMDETRRAGKVIGGHYASPDLGLPFYGYAAGGPEDDHEGTRLEDAILRARQGMKVMMRFGSAWHDVATQVKAVTEQGLDPRRFILCTDDVHSQTLVTQGHMDRVVRHAIAQGLNPVTAVQMATI
;
A
#
# COMPACT_ATOMS: atom_id res chain seq x y z
N MET A 1 10.63 -20.11 -7.00
CA MET A 1 11.88 -19.34 -7.00
C MET A 1 11.60 -18.07 -6.22
N SER A 2 12.33 -17.81 -5.14
CA SER A 2 12.21 -16.54 -4.38
C SER A 2 12.50 -15.39 -5.35
N LYS A 3 11.59 -14.43 -5.48
CA LYS A 3 11.87 -13.19 -6.23
C LYS A 3 12.93 -12.44 -5.44
N ALA A 4 14.03 -12.04 -6.07
CA ALA A 4 15.00 -11.17 -5.43
C ALA A 4 14.28 -9.89 -4.93
N PRO A 5 14.66 -9.33 -3.77
CA PRO A 5 14.09 -8.09 -3.29
C PRO A 5 14.09 -7.03 -4.39
N ILE A 6 13.02 -6.25 -4.51
CA ILE A 6 12.81 -5.29 -5.60
C ILE A 6 13.94 -4.24 -5.73
N TRP A 7 14.73 -4.04 -4.68
CA TRP A 7 15.90 -3.15 -4.65
C TRP A 7 17.23 -3.84 -5.00
N GLN A 8 17.25 -5.19 -5.14
CA GLN A 8 18.44 -5.92 -5.55
C GLN A 8 18.36 -6.25 -7.04
N TYR A 9 19.09 -5.51 -7.86
CA TYR A 9 19.16 -5.72 -9.30
C TYR A 9 20.49 -5.26 -9.88
N ASP A 10 20.90 -5.86 -11.02
CA ASP A 10 22.02 -5.36 -11.81
C ASP A 10 21.53 -4.18 -12.66
N SER A 11 22.08 -3.00 -12.41
CA SER A 11 21.72 -1.77 -13.13
C SER A 11 22.35 -1.68 -14.53
N ARG A 12 23.40 -2.45 -14.84
CA ARG A 12 24.13 -2.35 -16.10
C ARG A 12 23.27 -2.59 -17.34
N PRO A 13 22.39 -3.64 -17.39
CA PRO A 13 21.49 -3.81 -18.52
C PRO A 13 20.52 -2.64 -18.73
N LEU A 14 20.10 -1.96 -17.65
CA LEU A 14 19.22 -0.79 -17.73
C LEU A 14 19.98 0.40 -18.33
N VAL A 15 21.21 0.65 -17.86
CA VAL A 15 22.07 1.71 -18.41
C VAL A 15 22.38 1.46 -19.88
N ASP A 16 22.73 0.23 -20.24
CA ASP A 16 23.07 -0.11 -21.63
C ASP A 16 21.84 0.03 -22.55
N CYS A 17 20.67 -0.32 -22.08
CA CYS A 17 19.40 -0.10 -22.80
C CYS A 17 19.10 1.40 -22.94
N ALA A 18 19.17 2.18 -21.86
CA ALA A 18 18.93 3.62 -21.90
C ALA A 18 19.87 4.36 -22.84
N MET A 19 21.11 3.85 -23.01
CA MET A 19 22.13 4.39 -23.90
C MET A 19 22.08 3.83 -25.34
N GLY A 20 21.10 2.96 -25.65
CA GLY A 20 20.97 2.34 -26.96
C GLY A 20 22.05 1.31 -27.32
N ARG A 21 22.82 0.81 -26.35
CA ARG A 21 23.85 -0.22 -26.57
C ARG A 21 23.26 -1.62 -26.68
N VAL A 22 22.14 -1.85 -25.99
CA VAL A 22 21.34 -3.07 -26.08
C VAL A 22 19.88 -2.71 -26.29
N PRO A 23 19.09 -3.53 -27.01
CA PRO A 23 17.69 -3.23 -27.24
C PRO A 23 16.85 -3.42 -25.97
N ALA A 24 15.79 -2.64 -25.86
CA ALA A 24 14.71 -2.85 -24.92
C ALA A 24 13.93 -4.14 -25.27
N ASP A 25 13.31 -4.75 -24.27
CA ASP A 25 12.41 -5.87 -24.49
C ASP A 25 11.01 -5.38 -24.92
N MET A 26 10.59 -4.21 -24.39
CA MET A 26 9.35 -3.53 -24.76
C MET A 26 9.54 -2.01 -24.79
N VAL A 27 8.88 -1.35 -25.74
CA VAL A 27 8.76 0.11 -25.78
C VAL A 27 7.29 0.50 -25.89
N ILE A 28 6.81 1.32 -24.95
CA ILE A 28 5.52 1.97 -25.00
C ILE A 28 5.73 3.35 -25.61
N ARG A 29 5.03 3.69 -26.70
CA ARG A 29 5.21 4.93 -27.44
C ARG A 29 3.99 5.84 -27.41
N ASN A 30 4.21 7.13 -27.64
CA ASN A 30 3.17 8.14 -27.85
C ASN A 30 2.19 8.27 -26.68
N GLY A 31 2.71 8.25 -25.43
CA GLY A 31 1.88 8.38 -24.23
C GLY A 31 1.88 9.80 -23.65
N ARG A 32 0.94 10.03 -22.74
CA ARG A 32 0.91 11.17 -21.82
C ARG A 32 1.37 10.65 -20.44
N TRP A 33 2.61 10.90 -20.09
CA TRP A 33 3.12 10.42 -18.81
C TRP A 33 2.64 11.27 -17.66
N VAL A 34 1.93 10.67 -16.69
CA VAL A 34 1.65 11.27 -15.40
C VAL A 34 2.89 11.07 -14.53
N CYS A 35 3.72 12.10 -14.48
CA CYS A 35 4.94 12.09 -13.67
C CYS A 35 4.57 12.34 -12.21
N VAL A 36 4.46 11.25 -11.43
CA VAL A 36 4.10 11.34 -10.00
C VAL A 36 5.21 11.99 -9.15
N GLN A 37 6.46 12.01 -9.62
CA GLN A 37 7.56 12.66 -8.92
C GLN A 37 7.49 14.19 -9.00
N SER A 38 7.14 14.74 -10.20
CA SER A 38 7.06 16.19 -10.42
C SER A 38 5.64 16.76 -10.32
N GLY A 39 4.62 15.89 -10.34
CA GLY A 39 3.22 16.30 -10.24
C GLY A 39 2.65 16.90 -11.54
N GLU A 40 3.18 16.50 -12.69
CA GLU A 40 2.78 17.04 -13.99
C GLU A 40 2.43 15.96 -15.02
N ILE A 41 1.82 16.35 -16.12
CA ILE A 41 1.56 15.47 -17.28
C ILE A 41 2.49 15.89 -18.41
N ILE A 42 3.36 14.96 -18.85
CA ILE A 42 4.32 15.18 -19.91
C ILE A 42 3.82 14.47 -21.17
N HIS A 43 3.57 15.24 -22.22
CA HIS A 43 3.07 14.74 -23.50
C HIS A 43 4.20 14.13 -24.35
N HIS A 44 3.82 13.28 -25.31
CA HIS A 44 4.75 12.65 -26.25
C HIS A 44 5.90 11.93 -25.56
N THR A 45 5.55 11.06 -24.60
CA THR A 45 6.50 10.29 -23.83
C THR A 45 6.54 8.84 -24.30
N ASP A 46 7.76 8.35 -24.51
CA ASP A 46 8.06 6.94 -24.72
C ASP A 46 8.66 6.34 -23.45
N ILE A 47 8.38 5.06 -23.18
CA ILE A 47 8.94 4.30 -22.06
C ILE A 47 9.59 3.03 -22.62
N ALA A 48 10.90 2.82 -22.34
CA ALA A 48 11.58 1.58 -22.67
C ALA A 48 11.75 0.71 -21.43
N ILE A 49 11.44 -0.58 -21.56
CA ILE A 49 11.47 -1.59 -20.50
C ILE A 49 12.55 -2.62 -20.84
N LYS A 50 13.38 -2.96 -19.85
CA LYS A 50 14.37 -4.02 -19.91
C LYS A 50 14.22 -4.96 -18.73
N GLY A 51 13.94 -6.24 -19.01
CA GLY A 51 13.52 -7.18 -17.99
C GLY A 51 12.24 -6.72 -17.31
N GLU A 52 12.25 -6.62 -16.00
CA GLU A 52 11.11 -6.19 -15.19
C GLU A 52 11.20 -4.71 -14.78
N ARG A 53 12.02 -3.88 -15.47
CA ARG A 53 12.29 -2.51 -15.04
C ARG A 53 12.23 -1.52 -16.19
N ILE A 54 11.82 -0.30 -15.84
CA ILE A 54 11.90 0.84 -16.75
C ILE A 54 13.35 1.26 -16.90
N ALA A 55 13.86 1.23 -18.13
CA ALA A 55 15.21 1.65 -18.46
C ALA A 55 15.27 3.11 -18.95
N TYR A 56 14.22 3.57 -19.62
CA TYR A 56 14.16 4.93 -20.17
C TYR A 56 12.75 5.48 -20.13
N VAL A 57 12.61 6.76 -19.79
CA VAL A 57 11.39 7.55 -19.95
C VAL A 57 11.77 8.88 -20.56
N GLY A 58 11.24 9.20 -21.73
CA GLY A 58 11.59 10.45 -22.41
C GLY A 58 10.83 10.64 -23.73
N PRO A 59 11.19 11.68 -24.51
CA PRO A 59 10.42 12.06 -25.69
C PRO A 59 10.56 11.11 -26.87
N ASP A 60 11.62 10.32 -26.94
CA ASP A 60 11.89 9.38 -28.04
C ASP A 60 12.77 8.22 -27.57
N ALA A 61 12.21 7.02 -27.55
CA ALA A 61 12.92 5.80 -27.23
C ALA A 61 13.40 5.01 -28.47
N SER A 62 13.39 5.60 -29.67
CA SER A 62 13.75 4.91 -30.93
C SER A 62 15.13 4.27 -30.89
N HIS A 63 16.07 4.88 -30.17
CA HIS A 63 17.43 4.39 -29.99
C HIS A 63 17.53 3.09 -29.17
N THR A 64 16.45 2.69 -28.49
CA THR A 64 16.38 1.45 -27.69
C THR A 64 15.67 0.31 -28.45
N ILE A 65 15.17 0.56 -29.67
CA ILE A 65 14.37 -0.42 -30.42
C ILE A 65 15.30 -1.34 -31.22
N GLY A 66 15.18 -2.64 -31.00
CA GLY A 66 15.82 -3.69 -31.79
C GLY A 66 14.78 -4.54 -32.54
N LYS A 67 15.27 -5.54 -33.28
CA LYS A 67 14.40 -6.39 -34.12
C LYS A 67 13.35 -7.19 -33.33
N ASP A 68 13.65 -7.52 -32.10
CA ASP A 68 12.80 -8.35 -31.21
C ASP A 68 12.05 -7.53 -30.15
N THR A 69 12.19 -6.20 -30.16
CA THR A 69 11.53 -5.29 -29.23
C THR A 69 10.03 -5.26 -29.50
N VAL A 70 9.22 -5.54 -28.46
CA VAL A 70 7.75 -5.39 -28.53
C VAL A 70 7.42 -3.91 -28.48
N ILE A 71 6.63 -3.43 -29.43
CA ILE A 71 6.19 -2.03 -29.49
C ILE A 71 4.71 -1.94 -29.18
N LEU A 72 4.35 -1.12 -28.18
CA LEU A 72 3.00 -0.76 -27.80
C LEU A 72 2.78 0.72 -28.10
N ASP A 73 1.79 1.04 -28.96
CA ASP A 73 1.37 2.42 -29.16
C ASP A 73 0.31 2.79 -28.10
N ALA A 74 0.64 3.72 -27.23
CA ALA A 74 -0.29 4.24 -26.24
C ALA A 74 -1.39 5.10 -26.87
N ALA A 75 -1.23 5.53 -28.12
CA ALA A 75 -2.22 6.32 -28.85
C ALA A 75 -2.71 7.53 -28.04
N ASP A 76 -1.76 8.29 -27.49
CA ASP A 76 -2.00 9.49 -26.68
C ASP A 76 -2.78 9.22 -25.36
N ARG A 77 -2.79 7.95 -24.86
CA ARG A 77 -3.39 7.62 -23.57
C ARG A 77 -2.47 8.00 -22.42
N TYR A 78 -3.05 8.14 -21.24
CA TYR A 78 -2.28 8.39 -20.04
C TYR A 78 -1.49 7.15 -19.62
N LEU A 79 -0.20 7.35 -19.33
CA LEU A 79 0.70 6.37 -18.75
C LEU A 79 0.89 6.73 -17.28
N VAL A 80 0.45 5.84 -16.39
CA VAL A 80 0.51 6.02 -14.94
C VAL A 80 1.26 4.84 -14.32
N PRO A 81 1.94 5.02 -13.16
CA PRO A 81 2.42 3.87 -12.41
C PRO A 81 1.25 2.96 -12.02
N GLY A 82 1.53 1.67 -11.80
CA GLY A 82 0.53 0.77 -11.24
C GLY A 82 0.07 1.25 -9.87
N LEU A 83 -1.22 1.09 -9.58
CA LEU A 83 -1.81 1.54 -8.34
C LEU A 83 -1.40 0.65 -7.17
N LEU A 84 -1.22 1.25 -6.01
CA LEU A 84 -0.88 0.60 -4.74
C LEU A 84 -2.06 0.73 -3.78
N ASP A 85 -2.45 -0.36 -3.12
CA ASP A 85 -3.38 -0.30 -2.00
C ASP A 85 -2.58 -0.34 -0.70
N ALA A 86 -2.59 0.74 0.04
CA ALA A 86 -1.71 0.94 1.17
C ALA A 86 -2.13 0.17 2.44
N HIS A 87 -3.38 -0.26 2.52
CA HIS A 87 -3.90 -1.04 3.63
C HIS A 87 -5.18 -1.77 3.23
N MET A 88 -5.20 -3.10 3.42
CA MET A 88 -6.37 -3.90 3.09
C MET A 88 -6.33 -5.30 3.72
N HIS A 89 -7.50 -5.95 3.76
CA HIS A 89 -7.71 -7.30 4.25
C HIS A 89 -8.26 -8.19 3.13
N VAL A 90 -7.51 -9.20 2.74
CA VAL A 90 -7.94 -10.16 1.70
C VAL A 90 -9.17 -10.94 2.17
N GLU A 91 -9.21 -11.26 3.46
CA GLU A 91 -10.23 -12.06 4.12
C GLU A 91 -11.61 -11.41 4.10
N SER A 92 -11.69 -10.08 4.16
CA SER A 92 -12.93 -9.32 4.02
C SER A 92 -13.65 -9.57 2.69
N GLY A 93 -12.88 -9.91 1.64
CA GLY A 93 -13.39 -10.36 0.36
C GLY A 93 -13.92 -11.78 0.37
N MET A 94 -13.68 -12.56 1.43
CA MET A 94 -13.91 -14.01 1.52
C MET A 94 -13.18 -14.77 0.40
N LEU A 95 -11.98 -14.33 0.08
CA LEU A 95 -11.14 -14.83 -1.01
C LEU A 95 -9.78 -15.26 -0.47
N THR A 96 -9.05 -16.07 -1.26
CA THR A 96 -7.61 -16.26 -1.08
C THR A 96 -6.84 -15.13 -1.77
N VAL A 97 -5.54 -15.01 -1.49
CA VAL A 97 -4.67 -14.00 -2.11
C VAL A 97 -4.71 -14.12 -3.64
N THR A 98 -4.67 -15.34 -4.18
CA THR A 98 -4.68 -15.58 -5.62
C THR A 98 -5.96 -15.09 -6.29
N GLU A 99 -7.12 -15.39 -5.72
CA GLU A 99 -8.40 -14.96 -6.27
C GLU A 99 -8.60 -13.45 -6.10
N PHE A 100 -8.11 -12.87 -5.02
CA PHE A 100 -8.12 -11.43 -4.83
C PHE A 100 -7.25 -10.73 -5.89
N VAL A 101 -6.01 -11.18 -6.10
CA VAL A 101 -5.11 -10.66 -7.13
C VAL A 101 -5.73 -10.77 -8.52
N ARG A 102 -6.38 -11.91 -8.83
CA ARG A 102 -7.10 -12.09 -10.10
C ARG A 102 -8.19 -11.05 -10.32
N ALA A 103 -8.88 -10.65 -9.25
CA ALA A 103 -9.92 -9.63 -9.32
C ALA A 103 -9.36 -8.22 -9.51
N VAL A 104 -8.24 -7.86 -8.84
CA VAL A 104 -7.77 -6.47 -8.77
C VAL A 104 -6.73 -6.10 -9.84
N ALA A 105 -5.94 -7.05 -10.32
CA ALA A 105 -4.92 -6.78 -11.34
C ALA A 105 -5.48 -6.15 -12.63
N PRO A 106 -6.66 -6.57 -13.17
CA PRO A 106 -7.28 -5.92 -14.32
C PRO A 106 -7.68 -4.46 -14.08
N HIS A 107 -7.81 -4.04 -12.83
CA HIS A 107 -8.11 -2.67 -12.41
C HIS A 107 -6.85 -1.81 -12.19
N GLY A 108 -5.67 -2.34 -12.55
CA GLY A 108 -4.40 -1.62 -12.49
C GLY A 108 -3.75 -1.60 -11.12
N THR A 109 -4.23 -2.37 -10.14
CA THR A 109 -3.55 -2.56 -8.86
C THR A 109 -2.36 -3.49 -9.04
N THR A 110 -1.17 -3.02 -8.71
CA THR A 110 0.10 -3.74 -8.90
C THR A 110 0.83 -4.04 -7.60
N ALA A 111 0.39 -3.43 -6.51
CA ALA A 111 0.85 -3.79 -5.17
C ALA A 111 -0.25 -3.61 -4.12
N MET A 112 -0.18 -4.40 -3.06
CA MET A 112 -1.10 -4.35 -1.92
C MET A 112 -0.31 -4.57 -0.63
N PHE A 113 -0.72 -3.86 0.43
CA PHE A 113 -0.20 -4.00 1.78
C PHE A 113 -1.27 -4.65 2.64
N VAL A 114 -1.07 -5.94 2.92
CA VAL A 114 -2.09 -6.83 3.50
C VAL A 114 -1.80 -7.05 4.98
N ASP A 115 -2.80 -6.82 5.82
CA ASP A 115 -2.79 -7.23 7.22
C ASP A 115 -3.73 -8.44 7.41
N PRO A 116 -3.20 -9.68 7.54
CA PRO A 116 -4.01 -10.88 7.62
C PRO A 116 -4.43 -11.20 9.07
N HIS A 117 -5.02 -10.24 9.80
CA HIS A 117 -5.35 -10.44 11.19
C HIS A 117 -6.54 -11.38 11.41
N GLU A 118 -7.49 -11.48 10.46
CA GLU A 118 -8.62 -12.39 10.60
C GLU A 118 -8.19 -13.85 10.56
N ILE A 119 -7.33 -14.23 9.61
CA ILE A 119 -6.80 -15.59 9.56
C ILE A 119 -5.83 -15.85 10.72
N ALA A 120 -5.08 -14.84 11.13
CA ALA A 120 -4.20 -14.92 12.29
C ALA A 120 -5.00 -15.11 13.59
N ASN A 121 -6.18 -14.49 13.71
CA ASN A 121 -7.07 -14.65 14.86
C ASN A 121 -7.56 -16.11 15.03
N ILE A 122 -7.57 -16.91 13.96
CA ILE A 122 -7.98 -18.32 13.97
C ILE A 122 -6.77 -19.24 14.11
N PHE A 123 -5.71 -19.03 13.31
CA PHE A 123 -4.59 -19.94 13.16
C PHE A 123 -3.24 -19.38 13.64
N GLY A 124 -3.22 -18.16 14.21
CA GLY A 124 -2.00 -17.49 14.68
C GLY A 124 -0.96 -17.35 13.58
N LEU A 125 0.28 -17.55 13.94
CA LEU A 125 1.43 -17.43 13.05
C LEU A 125 1.34 -18.34 11.80
N LYS A 126 0.67 -19.49 11.90
CA LYS A 126 0.44 -20.39 10.76
C LYS A 126 -0.47 -19.77 9.71
N GLY A 127 -1.48 -19.01 10.13
CA GLY A 127 -2.38 -18.27 9.23
C GLY A 127 -1.61 -17.19 8.45
N VAL A 128 -0.80 -16.41 9.16
CA VAL A 128 0.08 -15.40 8.54
C VAL A 128 1.02 -16.05 7.52
N ARG A 129 1.65 -17.17 7.89
CA ARG A 129 2.56 -17.90 7.01
C ARG A 129 1.86 -18.39 5.75
N MET A 130 0.64 -18.92 5.86
CA MET A 130 -0.16 -19.37 4.74
C MET A 130 -0.44 -18.23 3.75
N MET A 131 -0.86 -17.06 4.25
CA MET A 131 -1.11 -15.88 3.42
C MET A 131 0.17 -15.37 2.74
N LEU A 132 1.28 -15.36 3.47
CA LEU A 132 2.58 -14.96 2.94
C LEU A 132 3.07 -15.90 1.84
N ASP A 133 2.96 -17.22 2.03
CA ASP A 133 3.38 -18.21 1.04
C ASP A 133 2.59 -18.05 -0.28
N GLU A 134 1.29 -17.79 -0.19
CA GLU A 134 0.46 -17.51 -1.36
C GLU A 134 0.79 -16.14 -2.00
N ALA A 135 1.05 -15.11 -1.19
CA ALA A 135 1.43 -13.78 -1.62
C ALA A 135 2.72 -13.76 -2.46
N LEU A 136 3.72 -14.54 -2.06
CA LEU A 136 5.00 -14.64 -2.76
C LEU A 136 4.90 -15.27 -4.16
N LEU A 137 3.81 -15.95 -4.48
CA LEU A 137 3.57 -16.59 -5.78
C LEU A 137 2.84 -15.68 -6.78
N GLN A 138 2.37 -14.51 -6.36
CA GLN A 138 1.53 -13.66 -7.19
C GLN A 138 2.32 -12.87 -8.25
N PRO A 139 1.70 -12.54 -9.40
CA PRO A 139 2.32 -11.71 -10.44
C PRO A 139 2.46 -10.24 -10.04
N VAL A 140 1.67 -9.77 -9.06
CA VAL A 140 1.75 -8.44 -8.46
C VAL A 140 2.49 -8.50 -7.12
N HIS A 141 2.88 -7.36 -6.57
CA HIS A 141 3.49 -7.33 -5.25
C HIS A 141 2.42 -7.39 -4.16
N VAL A 142 2.49 -8.40 -3.31
CA VAL A 142 1.65 -8.51 -2.12
C VAL A 142 2.58 -8.50 -0.90
N PHE A 143 2.60 -7.37 -0.21
CA PHE A 143 3.40 -7.16 0.99
C PHE A 143 2.56 -7.50 2.20
N VAL A 144 3.05 -8.38 3.06
CA VAL A 144 2.31 -8.85 4.24
C VAL A 144 2.86 -8.17 5.48
N GLN A 145 1.96 -7.65 6.30
CA GLN A 145 2.27 -7.17 7.64
C GLN A 145 2.03 -8.30 8.65
N MET A 146 2.79 -8.29 9.75
CA MET A 146 2.54 -9.21 10.86
C MET A 146 1.47 -8.60 11.76
N PRO A 147 0.30 -9.22 11.94
CA PRO A 147 -0.73 -8.69 12.83
C PRO A 147 -0.23 -8.50 14.26
N SER A 148 -0.58 -7.38 14.88
CA SER A 148 -0.15 -7.03 16.23
C SER A 148 -1.12 -7.48 17.31
N CYS A 149 -2.40 -7.50 16.99
CA CYS A 149 -3.49 -7.54 17.98
C CYS A 149 -4.28 -8.85 17.85
N ILE A 150 -3.71 -9.93 18.33
CA ILE A 150 -4.36 -11.25 18.38
C ILE A 150 -4.30 -11.78 19.81
N PRO A 151 -5.42 -11.74 20.54
CA PRO A 151 -6.67 -11.03 20.27
C PRO A 151 -6.51 -9.50 20.36
N SER A 152 -7.38 -8.75 19.65
CA SER A 152 -7.37 -7.27 19.67
C SER A 152 -7.77 -6.72 21.03
N ALA A 153 -8.74 -7.36 21.67
CA ALA A 153 -9.27 -6.99 22.99
C ALA A 153 -9.25 -8.21 23.94
N PRO A 154 -8.10 -8.45 24.59
CA PRO A 154 -7.95 -9.62 25.47
C PRO A 154 -9.05 -9.72 26.53
N GLY A 155 -9.69 -10.90 26.62
CA GLY A 155 -10.79 -11.17 27.56
C GLY A 155 -12.17 -10.65 27.13
N LEU A 156 -12.28 -9.92 26.03
CA LEU A 156 -13.55 -9.42 25.49
C LEU A 156 -13.95 -10.11 24.17
N GLU A 157 -13.07 -10.85 23.57
CA GLU A 157 -13.32 -11.60 22.35
C GLU A 157 -12.87 -13.07 22.47
N THR A 158 -13.40 -13.94 21.59
CA THR A 158 -13.01 -15.34 21.48
C THR A 158 -12.08 -15.50 20.29
N ALA A 159 -10.78 -15.62 20.54
CA ALA A 159 -9.77 -15.90 19.53
C ALA A 159 -9.45 -17.40 19.47
N GLY A 160 -9.11 -17.90 18.29
CA GLY A 160 -8.59 -19.26 18.08
C GLY A 160 -7.09 -19.37 18.33
N ALA A 161 -6.40 -18.26 18.39
CA ALA A 161 -4.96 -18.18 18.62
C ALA A 161 -4.59 -16.93 19.42
N GLU A 162 -3.31 -16.87 19.82
CA GLU A 162 -2.72 -15.70 20.44
C GLU A 162 -1.38 -15.40 19.74
N VAL A 163 -1.12 -14.11 19.51
CA VAL A 163 0.15 -13.60 19.00
C VAL A 163 0.74 -12.66 20.04
N GLY A 164 2.02 -12.80 20.27
CA GLY A 164 2.78 -11.99 21.21
C GLY A 164 4.15 -11.59 20.66
N PRO A 165 5.00 -10.96 21.47
CA PRO A 165 6.30 -10.46 21.03
C PRO A 165 7.21 -11.52 20.41
N ARG A 166 7.09 -12.77 20.87
CA ARG A 166 7.87 -13.89 20.34
C ARG A 166 7.47 -14.24 18.91
N GLU A 167 6.17 -14.33 18.63
CA GLU A 167 5.62 -14.61 17.31
C GLU A 167 5.95 -13.46 16.35
N VAL A 168 5.86 -12.21 16.83
CA VAL A 168 6.28 -11.02 16.07
C VAL A 168 7.77 -11.08 15.74
N ALA A 169 8.64 -11.36 16.71
CA ALA A 169 10.08 -11.48 16.49
C ALA A 169 10.42 -12.56 15.44
N GLU A 170 9.73 -13.70 15.46
CA GLU A 170 9.88 -14.76 14.46
C GLU A 170 9.46 -14.29 13.07
N ALA A 171 8.25 -13.74 12.93
CA ALA A 171 7.72 -13.29 11.64
C ALA A 171 8.54 -12.15 11.03
N MET A 172 9.12 -11.27 11.86
CA MET A 172 9.97 -10.17 11.37
C MET A 172 11.22 -10.67 10.63
N GLN A 173 11.61 -11.94 10.78
CA GLN A 173 12.72 -12.54 10.03
C GLN A 173 12.28 -13.13 8.68
N TRP A 174 10.99 -13.22 8.42
CA TRP A 174 10.49 -13.80 7.17
C TRP A 174 10.61 -12.81 6.02
N GLU A 175 11.09 -13.32 4.88
CA GLU A 175 11.05 -12.57 3.62
C GLU A 175 9.59 -12.29 3.24
N GLY A 176 9.28 -11.05 2.87
CA GLY A 176 7.93 -10.62 2.49
C GLY A 176 7.11 -10.03 3.63
N ILE A 177 7.51 -10.20 4.90
CA ILE A 177 6.96 -9.41 6.01
C ILE A 177 7.63 -8.04 6.03
N ILE A 178 6.83 -6.99 5.93
CA ILE A 178 7.34 -5.61 5.79
C ILE A 178 7.24 -4.78 7.07
N GLY A 179 6.38 -5.15 8.01
CA GLY A 179 6.14 -4.40 9.24
C GLY A 179 5.20 -5.10 10.18
N LEU A 180 4.93 -4.45 11.30
CA LEU A 180 3.85 -4.80 12.20
C LEU A 180 2.55 -4.24 11.61
N GLY A 181 1.50 -5.04 11.61
CA GLY A 181 0.17 -4.65 11.17
C GLY A 181 -0.47 -3.61 12.08
N GLU A 182 -1.69 -3.28 11.78
CA GLU A 182 -2.42 -2.25 12.48
C GLU A 182 -2.46 -2.46 14.01
N MET A 183 -2.02 -1.44 14.73
CA MET A 183 -1.95 -1.46 16.20
C MET A 183 -3.32 -1.12 16.80
N MET A 184 -4.24 -2.10 16.81
CA MET A 184 -5.61 -1.96 17.31
C MET A 184 -5.69 -1.79 18.82
N ASP A 185 -4.76 -2.37 19.60
CA ASP A 185 -4.68 -2.13 21.05
C ASP A 185 -4.04 -0.76 21.34
N PHE A 186 -4.67 0.30 20.77
CA PHE A 186 -4.24 1.67 21.05
C PHE A 186 -4.32 2.05 22.53
N PRO A 187 -5.27 1.51 23.35
CA PRO A 187 -5.25 1.71 24.79
C PRO A 187 -3.97 1.16 25.44
N GLY A 188 -3.54 -0.03 25.03
CA GLY A 188 -2.28 -0.62 25.52
C GLY A 188 -1.08 0.24 25.18
N VAL A 189 -1.06 0.90 24.00
CA VAL A 189 0.05 1.79 23.64
C VAL A 189 0.14 3.00 24.57
N TYR A 190 -0.93 3.79 24.72
CA TYR A 190 -0.86 5.01 25.54
C TYR A 190 -0.88 4.75 27.05
N GLN A 191 -1.21 3.52 27.48
CA GLN A 191 -1.12 3.07 28.87
C GLN A 191 0.21 2.39 29.18
N SER A 192 1.15 2.33 28.24
CA SER A 192 2.45 1.66 28.37
C SER A 192 2.32 0.16 28.66
N GLY A 193 1.37 -0.52 28.00
CA GLY A 193 1.15 -1.96 28.11
C GLY A 193 2.36 -2.77 27.67
N GLU A 194 2.81 -3.70 28.50
CA GLU A 194 4.06 -4.46 28.29
C GLU A 194 4.04 -5.24 26.95
N LYS A 195 2.93 -5.93 26.63
CA LYS A 195 2.80 -6.75 25.43
C LYS A 195 2.98 -5.91 24.16
N VAL A 196 2.18 -4.87 23.99
CA VAL A 196 2.18 -4.06 22.74
C VAL A 196 3.50 -3.32 22.55
N HIS A 197 4.11 -2.82 23.63
CA HIS A 197 5.42 -2.19 23.54
C HIS A 197 6.52 -3.18 23.17
N ALA A 198 6.48 -4.41 23.72
CA ALA A 198 7.42 -5.45 23.34
C ALA A 198 7.27 -5.87 21.86
N GLU A 199 6.06 -5.97 21.32
CA GLU A 199 5.81 -6.23 19.89
C GLU A 199 6.37 -5.11 18.99
N MET A 200 6.12 -3.85 19.35
CA MET A 200 6.68 -2.69 18.64
C MET A 200 8.22 -2.67 18.72
N ASP A 201 8.80 -3.06 19.85
CA ASP A 201 10.26 -3.11 20.02
C ASP A 201 10.91 -4.20 19.16
N GLU A 202 10.30 -5.38 19.03
CA GLU A 202 10.77 -6.41 18.10
C GLU A 202 10.72 -5.94 16.65
N THR A 203 9.67 -5.21 16.29
CA THR A 203 9.52 -4.61 14.96
C THR A 203 10.62 -3.58 14.67
N ARG A 204 10.90 -2.68 15.63
CA ARG A 204 11.98 -1.68 15.52
C ARG A 204 13.37 -2.32 15.44
N ARG A 205 13.63 -3.40 16.21
CA ARG A 205 14.88 -4.15 16.11
C ARG A 205 15.10 -4.74 14.73
N ALA A 206 14.03 -5.13 14.06
CA ALA A 206 14.07 -5.60 12.68
C ALA A 206 14.21 -4.47 11.64
N GLY A 207 14.17 -3.20 12.06
CA GLY A 207 14.22 -2.04 11.17
C GLY A 207 12.97 -1.89 10.30
N LYS A 208 11.80 -2.34 10.79
CA LYS A 208 10.54 -2.35 10.05
C LYS A 208 9.54 -1.36 10.64
N VAL A 209 8.50 -1.03 9.85
CA VAL A 209 7.46 -0.05 10.18
C VAL A 209 6.40 -0.62 11.12
N ILE A 210 5.71 0.25 11.85
CA ILE A 210 4.58 -0.07 12.70
C ILE A 210 3.34 0.60 12.12
N GLY A 211 2.36 -0.20 11.73
CA GLY A 211 1.05 0.26 11.26
C GLY A 211 0.17 0.75 12.40
N GLY A 212 -0.70 1.70 12.10
CA GLY A 212 -1.56 2.33 13.09
C GLY A 212 -3.04 2.06 12.89
N HIS A 213 -3.80 2.11 14.02
CA HIS A 213 -5.24 1.90 14.09
C HIS A 213 -5.81 2.62 15.32
N TYR A 214 -5.82 3.94 15.32
CA TYR A 214 -6.38 4.71 16.44
C TYR A 214 -7.85 5.01 16.20
N ALA A 215 -8.73 4.11 16.64
CA ALA A 215 -10.18 4.17 16.42
C ALA A 215 -10.96 5.06 17.42
N SER A 216 -10.26 5.69 18.39
CA SER A 216 -10.93 6.58 19.35
C SER A 216 -11.21 7.96 18.76
N PRO A 217 -12.38 8.56 19.03
CA PRO A 217 -12.67 9.95 18.70
C PRO A 217 -11.95 10.96 19.60
N ASP A 218 -11.30 10.51 20.68
CA ASP A 218 -10.54 11.38 21.59
C ASP A 218 -9.18 11.76 21.00
N LEU A 219 -9.04 13.00 20.58
CA LEU A 219 -7.80 13.57 20.06
C LEU A 219 -6.96 14.30 21.13
N GLY A 220 -7.25 14.04 22.40
CA GLY A 220 -6.49 14.57 23.54
C GLY A 220 -5.24 13.77 23.86
N LEU A 221 -4.87 13.74 25.15
CA LEU A 221 -3.64 13.06 25.60
C LEU A 221 -3.51 11.60 25.14
N PRO A 222 -4.58 10.77 25.07
CA PRO A 222 -4.49 9.41 24.56
C PRO A 222 -3.97 9.34 23.13
N PHE A 223 -4.41 10.23 22.23
CA PHE A 223 -3.93 10.27 20.86
C PHE A 223 -2.44 10.65 20.79
N TYR A 224 -2.02 11.65 21.56
CA TYR A 224 -0.59 12.03 21.60
C TYR A 224 0.28 10.92 22.21
N GLY A 225 -0.23 10.19 23.20
CA GLY A 225 0.44 9.03 23.76
C GLY A 225 0.58 7.91 22.72
N TYR A 226 -0.46 7.66 21.93
CA TYR A 226 -0.43 6.69 20.84
C TYR A 226 0.59 7.09 19.75
N ALA A 227 0.55 8.34 19.28
CA ALA A 227 1.50 8.84 18.28
C ALA A 227 2.95 8.77 18.78
N ALA A 228 3.20 9.09 20.06
CA ALA A 228 4.51 8.97 20.70
C ALA A 228 4.98 7.50 20.79
N GLY A 229 4.08 6.54 20.82
CA GLY A 229 4.37 5.10 20.78
C GLY A 229 5.01 4.66 19.48
N GLY A 230 4.83 5.38 18.37
CA GLY A 230 5.56 5.23 17.12
C GLY A 230 4.84 4.55 15.94
N PRO A 231 3.50 4.36 15.92
CA PRO A 231 2.82 4.05 14.68
C PRO A 231 3.08 5.13 13.63
N GLU A 232 3.41 4.71 12.39
CA GLU A 232 3.86 5.64 11.34
C GLU A 232 2.75 6.10 10.42
N ASP A 233 1.61 5.41 10.47
CA ASP A 233 0.40 5.69 9.70
C ASP A 233 -0.86 5.50 10.56
N ASP A 234 -2.01 5.80 9.99
CA ASP A 234 -3.32 5.48 10.58
C ASP A 234 -4.44 5.63 9.54
N HIS A 235 -5.37 4.67 9.52
CA HIS A 235 -6.53 4.64 8.62
C HIS A 235 -7.88 4.80 9.36
N GLU A 236 -7.91 4.77 10.69
CA GLU A 236 -9.15 4.76 11.49
C GLU A 236 -9.79 6.13 11.75
N GLY A 237 -9.18 7.21 11.29
CA GLY A 237 -9.83 8.52 11.30
C GLY A 237 -11.02 8.58 10.34
N THR A 238 -12.14 9.15 10.79
CA THR A 238 -13.35 9.31 9.96
C THR A 238 -13.74 10.78 9.73
N ARG A 239 -13.18 11.68 10.53
CA ARG A 239 -13.46 13.11 10.49
C ARG A 239 -12.30 13.90 9.88
N LEU A 240 -12.59 15.14 9.46
CA LEU A 240 -11.57 16.02 8.92
C LEU A 240 -10.46 16.36 9.94
N GLU A 241 -10.86 16.63 11.18
CA GLU A 241 -9.92 16.89 12.27
C GLU A 241 -9.03 15.71 12.60
N ASP A 242 -9.51 14.48 12.44
CA ASP A 242 -8.72 13.26 12.62
C ASP A 242 -7.56 13.22 11.61
N ALA A 243 -7.87 13.48 10.33
CA ALA A 243 -6.88 13.53 9.26
C ALA A 243 -5.83 14.64 9.46
N ILE A 244 -6.30 15.84 9.84
CA ILE A 244 -5.43 17.00 10.08
C ILE A 244 -4.46 16.72 11.24
N LEU A 245 -4.95 16.16 12.35
CA LEU A 245 -4.10 15.95 13.52
C LEU A 245 -3.07 14.86 13.28
N ARG A 246 -3.44 13.75 12.65
CA ARG A 246 -2.51 12.68 12.24
C ARG A 246 -1.38 13.21 11.37
N ALA A 247 -1.72 13.96 10.33
CA ALA A 247 -0.72 14.59 9.46
C ALA A 247 0.22 15.54 10.23
N ARG A 248 -0.30 16.31 11.18
CA ARG A 248 0.48 17.22 12.03
C ARG A 248 1.43 16.49 12.99
N GLN A 249 1.08 15.28 13.42
CA GLN A 249 1.96 14.44 14.24
C GLN A 249 2.98 13.65 13.39
N GLY A 250 3.01 13.85 12.07
CA GLY A 250 3.96 13.20 11.17
C GLY A 250 3.52 11.84 10.67
N MET A 251 2.36 11.36 11.07
CA MET A 251 1.79 10.10 10.58
C MET A 251 1.35 10.24 9.12
N LYS A 252 1.36 9.12 8.38
CA LYS A 252 0.66 9.01 7.11
C LYS A 252 -0.83 8.80 7.37
N VAL A 253 -1.67 9.58 6.69
CA VAL A 253 -3.12 9.47 6.78
C VAL A 253 -3.61 8.59 5.65
N MET A 254 -4.06 7.39 5.95
CA MET A 254 -4.64 6.49 4.96
C MET A 254 -6.15 6.71 4.90
N MET A 255 -6.64 7.19 3.75
CA MET A 255 -8.05 7.53 3.54
C MET A 255 -8.77 6.37 2.87
N ARG A 256 -9.76 5.81 3.54
CA ARG A 256 -10.45 4.59 3.10
C ARG A 256 -11.59 4.86 2.12
N PHE A 257 -11.68 4.01 1.10
CA PHE A 257 -12.88 3.87 0.28
C PHE A 257 -13.10 2.40 -0.11
N GLY A 258 -13.42 1.59 0.89
CA GLY A 258 -13.77 0.18 0.78
C GLY A 258 -15.25 -0.08 0.51
N SER A 259 -15.75 -1.22 0.98
CA SER A 259 -17.17 -1.57 0.90
C SER A 259 -17.99 -1.01 2.08
N ALA A 260 -17.37 -0.89 3.25
CA ALA A 260 -18.01 -0.42 4.49
C ALA A 260 -17.56 1.01 4.85
N TRP A 261 -16.28 1.34 4.70
CA TRP A 261 -15.71 2.61 5.14
C TRP A 261 -15.52 3.56 3.96
N HIS A 262 -16.00 4.81 4.08
CA HIS A 262 -16.03 5.79 3.00
C HIS A 262 -15.49 7.15 3.47
N ASP A 263 -14.27 7.19 3.96
CA ASP A 263 -13.68 8.36 4.65
C ASP A 263 -13.06 9.39 3.70
N VAL A 264 -12.72 8.98 2.45
CA VAL A 264 -12.10 9.86 1.45
C VAL A 264 -12.84 11.17 1.28
N ALA A 265 -14.19 11.13 1.13
CA ALA A 265 -14.98 12.34 0.87
C ALA A 265 -14.87 13.40 1.97
N THR A 266 -14.65 12.98 3.22
CA THR A 266 -14.48 13.87 4.37
C THR A 266 -13.03 14.31 4.52
N GLN A 267 -12.10 13.37 4.47
CA GLN A 267 -10.71 13.61 4.82
C GLN A 267 -9.91 14.30 3.72
N VAL A 268 -10.26 14.08 2.45
CA VAL A 268 -9.61 14.76 1.32
C VAL A 268 -9.69 16.30 1.41
N LYS A 269 -10.65 16.83 2.15
CA LYS A 269 -10.81 18.26 2.45
C LYS A 269 -9.60 18.85 3.18
N ALA A 270 -8.84 18.03 3.90
CA ALA A 270 -7.57 18.48 4.48
C ALA A 270 -6.60 18.99 3.40
N VAL A 271 -6.62 18.39 2.20
CA VAL A 271 -5.82 18.81 1.05
C VAL A 271 -6.56 19.84 0.20
N THR A 272 -7.82 19.58 -0.18
CA THR A 272 -8.56 20.40 -1.14
C THR A 272 -9.05 21.74 -0.59
N GLU A 273 -9.36 21.81 0.71
CA GLU A 273 -9.91 23.01 1.37
C GLU A 273 -8.91 23.63 2.36
N GLN A 274 -8.13 22.81 3.07
CA GLN A 274 -7.19 23.30 4.10
C GLN A 274 -5.77 23.47 3.58
N GLY A 275 -5.44 22.98 2.38
CA GLY A 275 -4.14 23.16 1.74
C GLY A 275 -2.99 22.38 2.42
N LEU A 276 -3.28 21.30 3.14
CA LEU A 276 -2.23 20.45 3.71
C LEU A 276 -1.43 19.76 2.60
N ASP A 277 -0.17 19.44 2.89
CA ASP A 277 0.74 18.76 1.97
C ASP A 277 0.19 17.35 1.59
N PRO A 278 -0.14 17.12 0.31
CA PRO A 278 -0.73 15.85 -0.13
C PRO A 278 0.16 14.64 0.11
N ARG A 279 1.47 14.82 0.26
CA ARG A 279 2.44 13.72 0.51
C ARG A 279 2.25 13.03 1.86
N ARG A 280 1.41 13.57 2.74
CA ARG A 280 1.04 12.94 4.01
C ARG A 280 -0.22 12.08 3.92
N PHE A 281 -0.90 12.09 2.78
CA PHE A 281 -2.17 11.41 2.57
C PHE A 281 -2.02 10.29 1.54
N ILE A 282 -2.61 9.15 1.84
CA ILE A 282 -2.55 7.94 1.02
C ILE A 282 -3.98 7.45 0.80
N LEU A 283 -4.26 6.86 -0.35
CA LEU A 283 -5.53 6.19 -0.65
C LEU A 283 -5.41 4.70 -0.37
N CYS A 284 -6.44 4.11 0.26
CA CYS A 284 -6.53 2.67 0.49
C CYS A 284 -7.97 2.19 0.43
N THR A 285 -8.16 0.88 0.45
CA THR A 285 -9.50 0.30 0.48
C THR A 285 -9.95 -0.13 1.87
N ASP A 286 -9.06 -0.68 2.67
CA ASP A 286 -9.41 -1.40 3.89
C ASP A 286 -10.28 -2.63 3.56
N ASP A 287 -11.46 -2.80 4.16
CA ASP A 287 -12.38 -3.90 3.90
C ASP A 287 -13.10 -3.79 2.55
N VAL A 288 -12.88 -4.75 1.64
CA VAL A 288 -13.53 -4.80 0.32
C VAL A 288 -14.16 -6.15 0.06
N HIS A 289 -15.48 -6.15 -0.14
CA HIS A 289 -16.23 -7.33 -0.53
C HIS A 289 -15.97 -7.73 -1.98
N SER A 290 -15.96 -9.03 -2.26
CA SER A 290 -15.81 -9.59 -3.60
C SER A 290 -16.80 -9.02 -4.62
N GLN A 291 -18.04 -8.72 -4.21
CA GLN A 291 -19.03 -8.06 -5.08
C GLN A 291 -18.55 -6.68 -5.54
N THR A 292 -17.99 -5.87 -4.64
CA THR A 292 -17.44 -4.54 -4.99
C THR A 292 -16.30 -4.68 -5.98
N LEU A 293 -15.38 -5.62 -5.76
CA LEU A 293 -14.27 -5.89 -6.67
C LEU A 293 -14.74 -6.19 -8.10
N VAL A 294 -15.76 -7.05 -8.23
CA VAL A 294 -16.27 -7.47 -9.55
C VAL A 294 -17.09 -6.38 -10.24
N THR A 295 -17.89 -5.60 -9.49
CA THR A 295 -18.86 -4.67 -10.10
C THR A 295 -18.38 -3.23 -10.19
N GLN A 296 -17.42 -2.81 -9.34
CA GLN A 296 -17.01 -1.41 -9.22
C GLN A 296 -15.51 -1.19 -9.43
N GLY A 297 -14.69 -2.22 -9.24
CA GLY A 297 -13.24 -2.17 -9.29
C GLY A 297 -12.58 -2.06 -7.92
N HIS A 298 -11.31 -1.69 -7.89
CA HIS A 298 -10.46 -1.64 -6.70
C HIS A 298 -9.84 -0.24 -6.54
N MET A 299 -8.52 -0.11 -6.58
CA MET A 299 -7.85 1.19 -6.42
C MET A 299 -8.20 2.20 -7.53
N ASP A 300 -8.55 1.76 -8.73
CA ASP A 300 -9.10 2.62 -9.78
C ASP A 300 -10.43 3.28 -9.36
N ARG A 301 -11.28 2.56 -8.61
CA ARG A 301 -12.50 3.09 -8.00
C ARG A 301 -12.17 4.14 -6.94
N VAL A 302 -11.18 3.87 -6.07
CA VAL A 302 -10.76 4.81 -5.01
C VAL A 302 -10.24 6.11 -5.62
N VAL A 303 -9.36 6.02 -6.63
CA VAL A 303 -8.82 7.20 -7.34
C VAL A 303 -9.92 7.99 -8.03
N ARG A 304 -10.85 7.32 -8.76
CA ARG A 304 -12.00 8.00 -9.37
C ARG A 304 -12.86 8.72 -8.34
N HIS A 305 -13.10 8.09 -7.18
CA HIS A 305 -13.86 8.70 -6.10
C HIS A 305 -13.15 9.94 -5.54
N ALA A 306 -11.86 9.87 -5.24
CA ALA A 306 -11.08 11.00 -4.73
C ALA A 306 -11.09 12.20 -5.70
N ILE A 307 -10.97 11.95 -7.01
CA ILE A 307 -11.10 12.98 -8.05
C ILE A 307 -12.51 13.59 -8.05
N ALA A 308 -13.55 12.77 -7.93
CA ALA A 308 -14.93 13.25 -7.84
C ALA A 308 -15.19 14.11 -6.60
N GLN A 309 -14.42 13.93 -5.52
CA GLN A 309 -14.44 14.79 -4.34
C GLN A 309 -13.56 16.06 -4.47
N GLY A 310 -13.07 16.37 -5.66
CA GLY A 310 -12.35 17.61 -5.97
C GLY A 310 -10.83 17.53 -5.88
N LEU A 311 -10.26 16.34 -5.65
CA LEU A 311 -8.81 16.19 -5.67
C LEU A 311 -8.27 16.32 -7.10
N ASN A 312 -7.16 17.02 -7.27
CA ASN A 312 -6.48 17.08 -8.57
C ASN A 312 -6.13 15.66 -9.05
N PRO A 313 -6.42 15.30 -10.33
CA PRO A 313 -6.18 13.94 -10.83
C PRO A 313 -4.74 13.44 -10.67
N VAL A 314 -3.74 14.29 -10.89
CA VAL A 314 -2.33 13.90 -10.72
C VAL A 314 -2.03 13.62 -9.25
N THR A 315 -2.54 14.47 -8.35
CA THR A 315 -2.39 14.28 -6.90
C THR A 315 -3.09 12.99 -6.44
N ALA A 316 -4.27 12.66 -6.99
CA ALA A 316 -4.96 11.41 -6.68
C ALA A 316 -4.13 10.18 -7.09
N VAL A 317 -3.49 10.24 -8.27
CA VAL A 317 -2.56 9.19 -8.69
C VAL A 317 -1.33 9.13 -7.79
N GLN A 318 -0.75 10.28 -7.41
CA GLN A 318 0.37 10.31 -6.45
C GLN A 318 0.00 9.60 -5.14
N MET A 319 -1.17 9.92 -4.55
CA MET A 319 -1.64 9.31 -3.30
C MET A 319 -1.92 7.80 -3.38
N ALA A 320 -1.97 7.24 -4.59
CA ALA A 320 -2.20 5.83 -4.85
C ALA A 320 -0.97 5.12 -5.44
N THR A 321 0.21 5.75 -5.51
CA THR A 321 1.38 5.20 -6.20
C THR A 321 2.73 5.48 -5.54
N ILE A 322 2.86 6.51 -4.69
CA ILE A 322 4.13 6.91 -4.04
C ILE A 322 3.99 7.22 -2.56
#